data_23599d6110b4256952712fd66323ab8f
#
_entry.id   23599d6110b4256952712fd66323ab8f
#
_cell.length_a   1.000
_cell.length_b   1.000
_cell.length_c   1.000
_cell.angle_alpha   90.00
_cell.angle_beta   90.00
_cell.angle_gamma   90.00
#
_symmetry.space_group_name_H-M   'P 1'
#
loop_
_entity.id
_entity.type
_entity.pdbx_description
1 polymer ?
#
loop_
_entity_poly.entity_id
_entity_poly.type
_entity_poly.pdbx_seq_one_letter_code
_entity_poly.pdbx_strand_id
1 'polypeptide(L)'
;VGAAFRWTKSLIKRYNSGFFDAQMLIYRGIPPTSDSPVALTIGNFDGVHLGHQAMLMRLEEAARARGLPACVMTFEPHPREFFSPDAAPARLTSLREKLELFEKYGVDRVYLCRFNQRFAHIPADDFVHDILCRRLQIRWALIGDDFRFGAKRAGDFHLLESMSGQCGFEVHAMHSVTAADMRVSSTAVREALAGGELELAAKLLGRPYSISGRVVHGDKAGRQLGYPTANIQLKHNKPPLKGIFAVKFCGLGGLELPGAASLGIRPTVKTNGKPTLEVHVFGFDRQIYGEHVRVDFYHKLRDEQKFPNLDALIEAIGRDVNDAKRYFGLLS
;
A
#
# COMPACT_ATOMS: atom_id res chain seq x y z
N VAL A 1 -3.17 -27.42 -32.76
CA VAL A 1 -4.28 -26.53 -33.09
C VAL A 1 -4.36 -25.53 -31.94
N GLY A 2 -3.73 -24.34 -32.13
CA GLY A 2 -3.60 -23.29 -31.13
C GLY A 2 -4.90 -22.50 -31.02
N ALA A 3 -5.49 -22.51 -29.83
CA ALA A 3 -6.52 -21.56 -29.46
C ALA A 3 -5.86 -20.20 -29.21
N ALA A 4 -5.93 -19.30 -30.19
CA ALA A 4 -5.57 -17.90 -30.03
C ALA A 4 -6.54 -17.26 -29.03
N PHE A 5 -6.11 -17.06 -27.79
CA PHE A 5 -6.83 -16.28 -26.81
C PHE A 5 -6.83 -14.81 -27.27
N ARG A 6 -7.98 -14.34 -27.79
CA ARG A 6 -8.21 -12.93 -28.07
C ARG A 6 -8.18 -12.15 -26.76
N TRP A 7 -7.11 -11.43 -26.54
CA TRP A 7 -7.00 -10.43 -25.46
C TRP A 7 -7.89 -9.22 -25.82
N THR A 8 -9.03 -9.12 -25.18
CA THR A 8 -9.93 -7.98 -25.36
C THR A 8 -9.39 -6.74 -24.64
N LYS A 9 -9.73 -5.54 -25.15
CA LYS A 9 -9.39 -4.19 -24.63
C LYS A 9 -9.68 -3.96 -23.13
N SER A 10 -10.18 -4.95 -22.39
CA SER A 10 -10.53 -4.88 -20.96
C SER A 10 -9.35 -4.99 -19.99
N LEU A 11 -8.11 -5.18 -20.47
CA LEU A 11 -6.92 -5.35 -19.63
C LEU A 11 -6.28 -4.02 -19.24
N ILE A 12 -6.58 -2.93 -19.94
CA ILE A 12 -6.03 -1.60 -19.65
C ILE A 12 -7.10 -0.80 -18.93
N LYS A 13 -6.84 -0.39 -17.70
CA LYS A 13 -7.63 0.64 -17.01
C LYS A 13 -6.80 1.90 -16.92
N ARG A 14 -7.38 3.01 -17.38
CA ARG A 14 -6.87 4.34 -17.13
C ARG A 14 -7.17 4.68 -15.67
N TYR A 15 -6.16 5.02 -14.92
CA TYR A 15 -6.32 5.49 -13.55
C TYR A 15 -6.09 6.99 -13.53
N ASN A 16 -7.07 7.73 -13.08
CA ASN A 16 -6.98 9.17 -12.88
C ASN A 16 -7.44 9.44 -11.44
N SER A 17 -6.53 9.88 -10.59
CA SER A 17 -6.86 10.32 -9.24
C SER A 17 -7.50 11.70 -9.21
N GLY A 18 -7.53 12.39 -10.35
CA GLY A 18 -8.01 13.78 -10.48
C GLY A 18 -6.97 14.84 -10.08
N PHE A 19 -5.74 14.44 -9.77
CA PHE A 19 -4.70 15.37 -9.30
C PHE A 19 -3.59 15.68 -10.32
N PHE A 20 -3.48 14.91 -11.42
CA PHE A 20 -2.43 15.10 -12.43
C PHE A 20 -2.99 14.95 -13.85
N ASP A 21 -2.44 15.75 -14.80
CA ASP A 21 -2.81 15.72 -16.23
C ASP A 21 -2.35 14.46 -16.97
N ALA A 22 -1.32 13.77 -16.46
CA ALA A 22 -0.81 12.53 -17.04
C ALA A 22 -1.55 11.32 -16.45
N GLN A 23 -2.12 10.51 -17.33
CA GLN A 23 -2.94 9.36 -16.94
C GLN A 23 -2.10 8.08 -16.86
N MET A 24 -1.80 7.59 -15.64
CA MET A 24 -1.11 6.31 -15.43
C MET A 24 -1.91 5.13 -16.01
N LEU A 25 -1.26 4.27 -16.79
CA LEU A 25 -1.87 3.10 -17.39
C LEU A 25 -1.67 1.86 -16.52
N ILE A 26 -2.75 1.15 -16.21
CA ILE A 26 -2.68 -0.08 -15.42
C ILE A 26 -3.01 -1.28 -16.33
N TYR A 27 -2.01 -2.14 -16.53
CA TYR A 27 -2.15 -3.41 -17.22
C TYR A 27 -2.45 -4.51 -16.21
N ARG A 28 -3.57 -5.22 -16.37
CA ARG A 28 -3.87 -6.39 -15.55
C ARG A 28 -3.16 -7.62 -16.11
N GLY A 29 -1.91 -7.82 -15.64
CA GLY A 29 -1.00 -8.82 -16.16
C GLY A 29 0.04 -8.24 -17.11
N ILE A 30 0.78 -9.13 -17.76
CA ILE A 30 1.83 -8.77 -18.71
C ILE A 30 1.24 -8.85 -20.12
N PRO A 31 1.28 -7.77 -20.93
CA PRO A 31 0.77 -7.80 -22.30
C PRO A 31 1.57 -8.80 -23.14
N PRO A 32 1.01 -9.31 -24.24
CA PRO A 32 1.76 -10.16 -25.18
C PRO A 32 2.99 -9.47 -25.76
N THR A 33 2.86 -8.17 -26.03
CA THR A 33 3.93 -7.27 -26.48
C THR A 33 3.64 -5.88 -25.93
N SER A 34 4.66 -5.18 -25.47
CA SER A 34 4.54 -3.76 -25.07
C SER A 34 4.43 -2.88 -26.31
N ASP A 35 3.70 -1.78 -26.21
CA ASP A 35 3.51 -0.81 -27.29
C ASP A 35 4.81 -0.02 -27.59
N SER A 36 5.74 0.02 -26.65
CA SER A 36 7.05 0.67 -26.75
C SER A 36 8.03 0.03 -25.78
N PRO A 37 9.34 0.17 -25.97
CA PRO A 37 10.35 -0.15 -24.98
C PRO A 37 10.12 0.62 -23.68
N VAL A 38 10.56 0.07 -22.53
CA VAL A 38 10.27 0.63 -21.21
C VAL A 38 11.49 0.66 -20.29
N ALA A 39 11.48 1.58 -19.32
CA ALA A 39 12.28 1.50 -18.10
C ALA A 39 11.45 0.82 -17.01
N LEU A 40 12.01 -0.15 -16.28
CA LEU A 40 11.25 -1.02 -15.39
C LEU A 40 11.87 -1.13 -14.01
N THR A 41 11.02 -1.13 -12.99
CA THR A 41 11.35 -1.67 -11.67
C THR A 41 10.37 -2.75 -11.27
N ILE A 42 10.81 -3.72 -10.45
CA ILE A 42 10.04 -4.90 -10.07
C ILE A 42 10.06 -5.03 -8.56
N GLY A 43 8.88 -5.13 -7.95
CA GLY A 43 8.80 -5.32 -6.49
C GLY A 43 7.37 -5.40 -5.96
N ASN A 44 7.26 -5.72 -4.68
CA ASN A 44 5.96 -5.74 -4.01
C ASN A 44 5.47 -4.34 -3.64
N PHE A 45 6.37 -3.42 -3.37
CA PHE A 45 6.11 -2.02 -3.01
C PHE A 45 5.11 -1.86 -1.87
N ASP A 46 5.11 -2.79 -0.89
CA ASP A 46 4.19 -2.70 0.23
C ASP A 46 4.63 -1.60 1.19
N GLY A 47 3.72 -0.65 1.45
CA GLY A 47 3.97 0.55 2.23
C GLY A 47 4.57 1.71 1.43
N VAL A 48 5.17 1.49 0.26
CA VAL A 48 5.89 2.51 -0.54
C VAL A 48 6.73 3.41 0.38
N HIS A 49 7.61 2.77 1.17
CA HIS A 49 8.52 3.42 2.13
C HIS A 49 9.64 4.19 1.42
N LEU A 50 10.46 4.95 2.15
CA LEU A 50 11.50 5.81 1.58
C LEU A 50 12.44 5.09 0.60
N GLY A 51 12.78 3.82 0.85
CA GLY A 51 13.57 3.01 -0.11
C GLY A 51 12.85 2.78 -1.43
N HIS A 52 11.53 2.50 -1.38
CA HIS A 52 10.72 2.38 -2.59
C HIS A 52 10.56 3.74 -3.30
N GLN A 53 10.39 4.82 -2.56
CA GLN A 53 10.27 6.18 -3.12
C GLN A 53 11.55 6.58 -3.86
N ALA A 54 12.72 6.34 -3.25
CA ALA A 54 14.01 6.59 -3.90
C ALA A 54 14.17 5.76 -5.19
N MET A 55 13.72 4.49 -5.18
CA MET A 55 13.71 3.64 -6.37
C MET A 55 12.80 4.18 -7.46
N LEU A 56 11.59 4.66 -7.12
CA LEU A 56 10.64 5.22 -8.08
C LEU A 56 11.14 6.54 -8.67
N MET A 57 11.72 7.42 -7.87
CA MET A 57 12.32 8.68 -8.35
C MET A 57 13.49 8.41 -9.31
N ARG A 58 14.38 7.46 -8.98
CA ARG A 58 15.48 7.09 -9.86
C ARG A 58 15.01 6.42 -11.15
N LEU A 59 13.94 5.61 -11.08
CA LEU A 59 13.29 5.05 -12.26
C LEU A 59 12.75 6.15 -13.18
N GLU A 60 12.02 7.11 -12.63
CA GLU A 60 11.42 8.23 -13.38
C GLU A 60 12.50 9.09 -14.05
N GLU A 61 13.57 9.45 -13.32
CA GLU A 61 14.71 10.18 -13.84
C GLU A 61 15.40 9.45 -15.01
N ALA A 62 15.68 8.14 -14.82
CA ALA A 62 16.32 7.32 -15.84
C ALA A 62 15.44 7.11 -17.08
N ALA A 63 14.14 6.95 -16.87
CA ALA A 63 13.14 6.82 -17.93
C ALA A 63 13.05 8.11 -18.76
N ARG A 64 12.92 9.25 -18.10
CA ARG A 64 12.88 10.57 -18.75
C ARG A 64 14.14 10.85 -19.57
N ALA A 65 15.33 10.60 -19.02
CA ALA A 65 16.60 10.78 -19.71
C ALA A 65 16.74 9.93 -20.99
N ARG A 66 16.00 8.82 -21.09
CA ARG A 66 16.03 7.90 -22.23
C ARG A 66 14.81 7.98 -23.14
N GLY A 67 13.85 8.86 -22.83
CA GLY A 67 12.58 8.96 -23.57
C GLY A 67 11.73 7.66 -23.45
N LEU A 68 11.85 6.94 -22.33
CA LEU A 68 11.12 5.70 -22.04
C LEU A 68 10.01 5.96 -21.02
N PRO A 69 8.89 5.23 -21.07
CA PRO A 69 7.93 5.26 -19.98
C PRO A 69 8.50 4.58 -18.71
N ALA A 70 8.26 5.23 -17.55
CA ALA A 70 8.59 4.69 -16.23
C ALA A 70 7.57 3.62 -15.84
N CYS A 71 8.00 2.37 -15.70
CA CYS A 71 7.10 1.24 -15.48
C CYS A 71 7.40 0.51 -14.16
N VAL A 72 6.35 0.12 -13.47
CA VAL A 72 6.42 -0.73 -12.27
C VAL A 72 5.76 -2.07 -12.54
N MET A 73 6.45 -3.17 -12.26
CA MET A 73 5.83 -4.49 -12.15
C MET A 73 5.60 -4.82 -10.68
N THR A 74 4.34 -5.10 -10.32
CA THR A 74 3.96 -5.48 -8.95
C THR A 74 2.96 -6.62 -8.97
N PHE A 75 2.70 -7.22 -7.80
CA PHE A 75 2.00 -8.49 -7.69
C PHE A 75 0.74 -8.39 -6.82
N GLU A 76 -0.34 -9.05 -7.26
CA GLU A 76 -1.56 -9.18 -6.49
C GLU A 76 -2.15 -10.60 -6.69
N PRO A 77 -2.38 -11.39 -5.61
CA PRO A 77 -2.03 -11.10 -4.22
C PRO A 77 -0.52 -10.97 -4.00
N HIS A 78 -0.13 -10.49 -2.81
CA HIS A 78 1.29 -10.47 -2.42
C HIS A 78 1.87 -11.89 -2.44
N PRO A 79 3.09 -12.13 -2.95
CA PRO A 79 3.66 -13.48 -3.05
C PRO A 79 3.63 -14.28 -1.75
N ARG A 80 3.88 -13.64 -0.59
CA ARG A 80 3.81 -14.31 0.72
C ARG A 80 2.38 -14.73 1.08
N GLU A 81 1.36 -13.99 0.64
CA GLU A 81 -0.04 -14.40 0.85
C GLU A 81 -0.41 -15.61 0.01
N PHE A 82 0.18 -15.74 -1.16
CA PHE A 82 -0.04 -16.91 -2.00
C PHE A 82 0.64 -18.18 -1.44
N PHE A 83 1.91 -18.06 -0.99
CA PHE A 83 2.66 -19.23 -0.49
C PHE A 83 2.30 -19.62 0.94
N SER A 84 1.97 -18.66 1.80
CA SER A 84 1.73 -18.87 3.23
C SER A 84 0.66 -17.91 3.73
N PRO A 85 -0.62 -18.09 3.39
CA PRO A 85 -1.70 -17.17 3.71
C PRO A 85 -1.80 -16.84 5.20
N ASP A 86 -1.65 -17.85 6.06
CA ASP A 86 -1.79 -17.69 7.51
C ASP A 86 -0.60 -16.98 8.15
N ALA A 87 0.60 -17.20 7.61
CA ALA A 87 1.85 -16.57 8.06
C ALA A 87 2.19 -15.29 7.27
N ALA A 88 1.33 -14.87 6.34
CA ALA A 88 1.56 -13.65 5.59
C ALA A 88 1.60 -12.43 6.52
N PRO A 89 2.57 -11.53 6.31
CA PRO A 89 2.65 -10.30 7.10
C PRO A 89 1.45 -9.38 6.81
N ALA A 90 1.11 -8.54 7.78
CA ALA A 90 0.11 -7.51 7.61
C ALA A 90 0.44 -6.61 6.41
N ARG A 91 -0.56 -6.31 5.57
CA ARG A 91 -0.40 -5.35 4.47
C ARG A 91 -0.24 -3.94 5.01
N LEU A 92 0.74 -3.22 4.49
CA LEU A 92 0.96 -1.81 4.79
C LEU A 92 0.10 -0.89 3.93
N THR A 93 -0.15 -1.28 2.68
CA THR A 93 -0.96 -0.52 1.73
C THR A 93 -1.94 -1.41 0.98
N SER A 94 -3.14 -0.92 0.76
CA SER A 94 -4.07 -1.48 -0.22
C SER A 94 -3.54 -1.26 -1.65
N LEU A 95 -4.07 -2.01 -2.61
CA LEU A 95 -3.70 -1.80 -4.03
C LEU A 95 -4.00 -0.36 -4.48
N ARG A 96 -5.11 0.22 -4.05
CA ARG A 96 -5.48 1.60 -4.42
C ARG A 96 -4.45 2.61 -3.89
N GLU A 97 -4.12 2.55 -2.62
CA GLU A 97 -3.11 3.42 -2.00
C GLU A 97 -1.75 3.29 -2.67
N LYS A 98 -1.37 2.06 -3.03
CA LYS A 98 -0.14 1.80 -3.77
C LYS A 98 -0.14 2.47 -5.15
N LEU A 99 -1.24 2.39 -5.89
CA LEU A 99 -1.38 3.00 -7.21
C LEU A 99 -1.39 4.53 -7.12
N GLU A 100 -2.06 5.12 -6.13
CA GLU A 100 -2.03 6.57 -5.87
C GLU A 100 -0.61 7.07 -5.59
N LEU A 101 0.18 6.29 -4.83
CA LEU A 101 1.58 6.61 -4.59
C LEU A 101 2.45 6.44 -5.84
N PHE A 102 2.24 5.42 -6.66
CA PHE A 102 2.95 5.27 -7.93
C PHE A 102 2.70 6.46 -8.87
N GLU A 103 1.46 6.88 -9.01
CA GLU A 103 1.10 8.07 -9.79
C GLU A 103 1.80 9.33 -9.26
N LYS A 104 1.79 9.52 -7.93
CA LYS A 104 2.51 10.64 -7.27
C LYS A 104 4.01 10.67 -7.58
N TYR A 105 4.63 9.51 -7.75
CA TYR A 105 6.07 9.38 -8.05
C TYR A 105 6.37 9.25 -9.56
N GLY A 106 5.44 9.64 -10.43
CA GLY A 106 5.69 9.74 -11.86
C GLY A 106 5.75 8.40 -12.60
N VAL A 107 5.09 7.37 -12.10
CA VAL A 107 4.99 6.10 -12.82
C VAL A 107 3.98 6.24 -13.96
N ASP A 108 4.39 5.93 -15.19
CA ASP A 108 3.53 5.99 -16.38
C ASP A 108 2.71 4.72 -16.55
N ARG A 109 3.29 3.54 -16.21
CA ARG A 109 2.65 2.23 -16.43
C ARG A 109 2.85 1.30 -15.25
N VAL A 110 1.80 0.56 -14.89
CA VAL A 110 1.84 -0.49 -13.88
C VAL A 110 1.45 -1.82 -14.51
N TYR A 111 2.34 -2.80 -14.44
CA TYR A 111 2.04 -4.20 -14.75
C TYR A 111 1.62 -4.91 -13.46
N LEU A 112 0.31 -4.99 -13.22
CA LEU A 112 -0.28 -5.67 -12.07
C LEU A 112 -0.37 -7.16 -12.35
N CYS A 113 0.65 -7.92 -11.98
CA CYS A 113 0.73 -9.34 -12.25
C CYS A 113 -0.07 -10.14 -11.21
N ARG A 114 -0.97 -10.99 -11.69
CA ARG A 114 -1.64 -11.96 -10.83
C ARG A 114 -0.62 -13.00 -10.36
N PHE A 115 -0.28 -12.98 -9.05
CA PHE A 115 0.59 -13.98 -8.47
C PHE A 115 -0.21 -15.26 -8.21
N ASN A 116 0.07 -16.30 -8.96
CA ASN A 116 -0.60 -17.59 -8.90
C ASN A 116 0.41 -18.72 -9.19
N GLN A 117 -0.03 -19.96 -9.13
CA GLN A 117 0.84 -21.12 -9.35
C GLN A 117 1.56 -21.06 -10.70
N ARG A 118 0.86 -20.68 -11.78
CA ARG A 118 1.49 -20.56 -13.11
C ARG A 118 2.62 -19.53 -13.11
N PHE A 119 2.41 -18.36 -12.51
CA PHE A 119 3.43 -17.31 -12.42
C PHE A 119 4.61 -17.73 -11.53
N ALA A 120 4.32 -18.38 -10.39
CA ALA A 120 5.32 -18.84 -9.43
C ALA A 120 6.24 -19.95 -9.99
N HIS A 121 5.83 -20.66 -11.05
CA HIS A 121 6.60 -21.73 -11.69
C HIS A 121 7.35 -21.28 -12.95
N ILE A 122 7.33 -20.02 -13.31
CA ILE A 122 8.11 -19.51 -14.46
C ILE A 122 9.60 -19.63 -14.11
N PRO A 123 10.41 -20.37 -14.90
CA PRO A 123 11.86 -20.42 -14.72
C PRO A 123 12.48 -19.02 -14.76
N ALA A 124 13.60 -18.82 -14.10
CA ALA A 124 14.24 -17.50 -14.05
C ALA A 124 14.67 -17.03 -15.46
N ASP A 125 15.22 -17.90 -16.27
CA ASP A 125 15.63 -17.59 -17.64
C ASP A 125 14.43 -17.21 -18.51
N ASP A 126 13.33 -17.96 -18.43
CA ASP A 126 12.09 -17.65 -19.16
C ASP A 126 11.49 -16.31 -18.71
N PHE A 127 11.60 -16.00 -17.42
CA PHE A 127 11.15 -14.69 -16.91
C PHE A 127 11.93 -13.56 -17.57
N VAL A 128 13.25 -13.70 -17.73
CA VAL A 128 14.07 -12.69 -18.42
C VAL A 128 13.78 -12.68 -19.92
N HIS A 129 13.93 -13.80 -20.62
CA HIS A 129 13.80 -13.85 -22.08
C HIS A 129 12.38 -13.58 -22.57
N ASP A 130 11.37 -14.28 -22.03
CA ASP A 130 10.00 -14.14 -22.51
C ASP A 130 9.33 -12.87 -21.99
N ILE A 131 9.44 -12.59 -20.67
CA ILE A 131 8.70 -11.50 -20.07
C ILE A 131 9.43 -10.17 -20.23
N LEU A 132 10.68 -10.09 -19.77
CA LEU A 132 11.38 -8.81 -19.76
C LEU A 132 11.83 -8.38 -21.16
N CYS A 133 12.47 -9.29 -21.91
CA CYS A 133 13.05 -8.94 -23.21
C CYS A 133 12.00 -8.93 -24.31
N ARG A 134 11.32 -10.04 -24.56
CA ARG A 134 10.42 -10.20 -25.71
C ARG A 134 9.11 -9.42 -25.54
N ARG A 135 8.44 -9.55 -24.38
CA ARG A 135 7.11 -8.99 -24.18
C ARG A 135 7.14 -7.54 -23.71
N LEU A 136 7.94 -7.20 -22.70
CA LEU A 136 8.03 -5.84 -22.17
C LEU A 136 9.05 -4.98 -22.90
N GLN A 137 9.99 -5.59 -23.63
CA GLN A 137 11.02 -4.88 -24.39
C GLN A 137 11.79 -3.89 -23.51
N ILE A 138 12.20 -4.32 -22.31
CA ILE A 138 12.90 -3.43 -21.39
C ILE A 138 14.20 -2.94 -22.01
N ARG A 139 14.57 -1.69 -21.73
CA ARG A 139 15.85 -1.08 -22.10
C ARG A 139 16.66 -0.67 -20.89
N TRP A 140 16.00 -0.48 -19.78
CA TRP A 140 16.61 -0.14 -18.51
C TRP A 140 15.83 -0.76 -17.36
N ALA A 141 16.54 -1.32 -16.38
CA ALA A 141 15.94 -1.94 -15.20
C ALA A 141 16.62 -1.47 -13.92
N LEU A 142 15.83 -1.18 -12.88
CA LEU A 142 16.31 -0.91 -11.53
C LEU A 142 15.68 -1.91 -10.58
N ILE A 143 16.49 -2.66 -9.84
CA ILE A 143 16.01 -3.65 -8.89
C ILE A 143 16.73 -3.52 -7.55
N GLY A 144 16.09 -3.96 -6.47
CA GLY A 144 16.75 -4.02 -5.15
C GLY A 144 17.88 -5.05 -5.14
N ASP A 145 18.88 -4.80 -4.31
CA ASP A 145 20.05 -5.69 -4.14
C ASP A 145 19.68 -7.09 -3.60
N ASP A 146 18.55 -7.21 -2.91
CA ASP A 146 18.00 -8.45 -2.38
C ASP A 146 16.91 -9.10 -3.28
N PHE A 147 16.74 -8.59 -4.49
CA PHE A 147 15.70 -9.05 -5.41
C PHE A 147 15.94 -10.50 -5.84
N ARG A 148 14.89 -11.30 -5.78
CA ARG A 148 14.88 -12.69 -6.25
C ARG A 148 13.63 -12.95 -7.08
N PHE A 149 13.79 -13.66 -8.18
CA PHE A 149 12.70 -13.95 -9.12
C PHE A 149 12.75 -15.38 -9.67
N GLY A 150 11.74 -15.73 -10.46
CA GLY A 150 11.60 -17.04 -11.06
C GLY A 150 11.23 -18.14 -10.07
N ALA A 151 11.01 -19.34 -10.60
CA ALA A 151 10.67 -20.52 -9.82
C ALA A 151 11.72 -20.78 -8.73
N LYS A 152 11.26 -21.09 -7.50
CA LYS A 152 12.12 -21.32 -6.33
C LYS A 152 13.08 -20.17 -6.01
N ARG A 153 12.83 -18.95 -6.52
CA ARG A 153 13.69 -17.76 -6.32
C ARG A 153 15.10 -17.96 -6.92
N ALA A 154 15.22 -18.72 -8.01
CA ALA A 154 16.50 -19.09 -8.60
C ALA A 154 17.22 -17.90 -9.27
N GLY A 155 16.47 -16.89 -9.76
CA GLY A 155 17.04 -15.69 -10.38
C GLY A 155 17.42 -14.62 -9.35
N ASP A 156 18.49 -13.90 -9.64
CA ASP A 156 18.98 -12.76 -8.84
C ASP A 156 19.54 -11.64 -9.75
N PHE A 157 20.21 -10.66 -9.15
CA PHE A 157 20.83 -9.54 -9.88
C PHE A 157 21.87 -10.05 -10.88
N HIS A 158 22.74 -10.99 -10.50
CA HIS A 158 23.81 -11.49 -11.36
C HIS A 158 23.25 -12.22 -12.59
N LEU A 159 22.17 -12.98 -12.45
CA LEU A 159 21.51 -13.59 -13.60
C LEU A 159 20.96 -12.52 -14.54
N LEU A 160 20.28 -11.48 -14.02
CA LEU A 160 19.81 -10.36 -14.86
C LEU A 160 20.95 -9.66 -15.58
N GLU A 161 22.05 -9.42 -14.90
CA GLU A 161 23.24 -8.75 -15.44
C GLU A 161 23.88 -9.61 -16.54
N SER A 162 24.04 -10.92 -16.32
CA SER A 162 24.62 -11.82 -17.33
C SER A 162 23.78 -11.93 -18.60
N MET A 163 22.45 -11.81 -18.49
CA MET A 163 21.52 -11.90 -19.63
C MET A 163 21.25 -10.54 -20.29
N SER A 164 21.56 -9.43 -19.63
CA SER A 164 21.21 -8.07 -20.05
C SER A 164 21.79 -7.70 -21.40
N GLY A 165 23.06 -8.07 -21.67
CA GLY A 165 23.74 -7.81 -22.94
C GLY A 165 23.08 -8.48 -24.14
N GLN A 166 22.66 -9.74 -24.00
CA GLN A 166 21.96 -10.47 -25.06
C GLN A 166 20.56 -9.92 -25.34
N CYS A 167 19.91 -9.40 -24.31
CA CYS A 167 18.57 -8.82 -24.37
C CYS A 167 18.57 -7.33 -24.71
N GLY A 168 19.71 -6.66 -24.73
CA GLY A 168 19.85 -5.26 -25.08
C GLY A 168 19.22 -4.31 -24.06
N PHE A 169 19.38 -4.58 -22.75
CA PHE A 169 18.97 -3.67 -21.68
C PHE A 169 20.10 -3.45 -20.67
N GLU A 170 20.04 -2.32 -19.97
CA GLU A 170 20.89 -2.03 -18.82
C GLU A 170 20.19 -2.45 -17.52
N VAL A 171 20.92 -3.03 -16.57
CA VAL A 171 20.39 -3.33 -15.23
C VAL A 171 21.22 -2.64 -14.16
N HIS A 172 20.54 -2.05 -13.18
CA HIS A 172 21.14 -1.33 -12.06
C HIS A 172 20.60 -1.86 -10.75
N ALA A 173 21.48 -1.97 -9.75
CA ALA A 173 21.08 -2.29 -8.39
C ALA A 173 20.74 -1.02 -7.61
N MET A 174 19.68 -1.10 -6.81
CA MET A 174 19.35 -0.09 -5.83
C MET A 174 19.83 -0.56 -4.46
N HIS A 175 20.78 0.16 -3.88
CA HIS A 175 21.25 -0.12 -2.52
C HIS A 175 20.20 0.29 -1.49
N SER A 176 20.29 -0.34 -0.33
CA SER A 176 19.39 -0.07 0.77
C SER A 176 19.47 1.39 1.23
N VAL A 177 18.32 2.00 1.48
CA VAL A 177 18.20 3.35 2.04
C VAL A 177 18.15 3.25 3.56
N THR A 178 18.81 4.16 4.26
CA THR A 178 18.76 4.30 5.72
C THR A 178 17.99 5.55 6.11
N ALA A 179 17.20 5.46 7.18
CA ALA A 179 16.54 6.57 7.84
C ALA A 179 16.41 6.26 9.34
N ALA A 180 16.53 7.26 10.20
CA ALA A 180 16.54 7.08 11.66
C ALA A 180 17.54 5.99 12.11
N ASP A 181 18.76 6.01 11.54
CA ASP A 181 19.89 5.11 11.82
C ASP A 181 19.61 3.61 11.58
N MET A 182 18.57 3.30 10.80
CA MET A 182 18.22 1.92 10.47
C MET A 182 17.93 1.75 8.98
N ARG A 183 18.05 0.50 8.49
CA ARG A 183 17.65 0.13 7.12
C ARG A 183 16.15 0.28 6.95
N VAL A 184 15.74 1.07 5.97
CA VAL A 184 14.33 1.22 5.60
C VAL A 184 13.83 -0.03 4.89
N SER A 185 12.80 -0.66 5.45
CA SER A 185 12.16 -1.84 4.86
C SER A 185 10.69 -1.95 5.28
N SER A 186 9.88 -2.71 4.51
CA SER A 186 8.49 -3.00 4.91
C SER A 186 8.42 -3.77 6.24
N THR A 187 9.46 -4.53 6.61
CA THR A 187 9.53 -5.24 7.89
C THR A 187 9.71 -4.25 9.04
N ALA A 188 10.67 -3.33 8.95
CA ALA A 188 10.88 -2.30 9.96
C ALA A 188 9.63 -1.40 10.16
N VAL A 189 8.94 -1.04 9.07
CA VAL A 189 7.67 -0.30 9.17
C VAL A 189 6.60 -1.10 9.91
N ARG A 190 6.47 -2.42 9.66
CA ARG A 190 5.49 -3.25 10.37
C ARG A 190 5.82 -3.40 11.84
N GLU A 191 7.09 -3.57 12.19
CA GLU A 191 7.55 -3.66 13.58
C GLU A 191 7.25 -2.37 14.33
N ALA A 192 7.59 -1.20 13.77
CA ALA A 192 7.27 0.09 14.35
C ALA A 192 5.75 0.28 14.56
N LEU A 193 4.93 -0.07 13.57
CA LEU A 193 3.46 0.03 13.69
C LEU A 193 2.89 -0.94 14.74
N ALA A 194 3.39 -2.17 14.78
CA ALA A 194 2.97 -3.16 15.78
C ALA A 194 3.36 -2.74 17.21
N GLY A 195 4.51 -2.08 17.38
CA GLY A 195 4.96 -1.48 18.63
C GLY A 195 4.21 -0.19 19.01
N GLY A 196 3.43 0.39 18.09
CA GLY A 196 2.77 1.68 18.31
C GLY A 196 3.68 2.89 18.10
N GLU A 197 4.87 2.69 17.55
CA GLU A 197 5.87 3.73 17.28
C GLU A 197 5.55 4.47 15.97
N LEU A 198 4.44 5.23 15.95
CA LEU A 198 3.93 5.88 14.75
C LEU A 198 4.89 6.93 14.17
N GLU A 199 5.63 7.62 15.02
CA GLU A 199 6.63 8.59 14.58
C GLU A 199 7.80 7.91 13.85
N LEU A 200 8.27 6.76 14.35
CA LEU A 200 9.29 5.96 13.67
C LEU A 200 8.75 5.43 12.34
N ALA A 201 7.53 4.87 12.34
CA ALA A 201 6.88 4.41 11.11
C ALA A 201 6.75 5.54 10.08
N ALA A 202 6.40 6.76 10.53
CA ALA A 202 6.30 7.93 9.65
C ALA A 202 7.68 8.35 9.09
N LYS A 203 8.75 8.30 9.89
CA LYS A 203 10.12 8.55 9.42
C LYS A 203 10.55 7.54 8.34
N LEU A 204 10.21 6.25 8.50
CA LEU A 204 10.54 5.20 7.53
C LEU A 204 9.69 5.29 6.25
N LEU A 205 8.44 5.74 6.38
CA LEU A 205 7.50 5.92 5.27
C LEU A 205 7.66 7.26 4.55
N GLY A 206 8.29 8.27 5.18
CA GLY A 206 8.33 9.66 4.69
C GLY A 206 6.97 10.36 4.76
N ARG A 207 5.99 9.78 5.46
CA ARG A 207 4.63 10.30 5.68
C ARG A 207 3.98 9.58 6.84
N PRO A 208 2.91 10.13 7.46
CA PRO A 208 2.11 9.38 8.42
C PRO A 208 1.60 8.06 7.80
N TYR A 209 1.54 7.01 8.61
CA TYR A 209 0.88 5.78 8.19
C TYR A 209 -0.61 6.05 7.98
N SER A 210 -1.19 5.51 6.92
CA SER A 210 -2.59 5.77 6.59
C SER A 210 -3.33 4.49 6.18
N ILE A 211 -4.64 4.49 6.42
CA ILE A 211 -5.57 3.48 5.91
C ILE A 211 -6.70 4.20 5.18
N SER A 212 -6.99 3.77 3.96
CA SER A 212 -8.10 4.31 3.18
C SER A 212 -9.21 3.28 2.97
N GLY A 213 -10.45 3.76 2.90
CA GLY A 213 -11.61 2.92 2.67
C GLY A 213 -12.89 3.70 2.46
N ARG A 214 -13.97 2.97 2.14
CA ARG A 214 -15.31 3.58 2.09
C ARG A 214 -15.89 3.67 3.48
N VAL A 215 -16.60 4.77 3.72
CA VAL A 215 -17.43 4.92 4.92
C VAL A 215 -18.68 4.04 4.76
N VAL A 216 -18.88 3.14 5.70
CA VAL A 216 -20.00 2.19 5.71
C VAL A 216 -20.87 2.34 6.94
N HIS A 217 -22.07 1.79 6.89
CA HIS A 217 -22.94 1.74 8.08
C HIS A 217 -22.33 0.80 9.12
N GLY A 218 -22.24 1.28 10.37
CA GLY A 218 -21.89 0.49 11.54
C GLY A 218 -23.09 0.32 12.49
N ASP A 219 -22.83 -0.21 13.67
CA ASP A 219 -23.86 -0.48 14.70
C ASP A 219 -24.45 0.79 15.36
N LYS A 220 -23.93 2.00 15.00
CA LYS A 220 -24.35 3.32 15.52
C LYS A 220 -24.21 3.46 17.05
N ALA A 221 -23.50 2.55 17.72
CA ALA A 221 -23.33 2.61 19.18
C ALA A 221 -22.66 3.91 19.65
N GLY A 222 -21.65 4.39 18.94
CA GLY A 222 -20.98 5.66 19.25
C GLY A 222 -21.92 6.87 19.28
N ARG A 223 -22.92 6.92 18.40
CA ARG A 223 -23.93 8.01 18.41
C ARG A 223 -24.78 8.00 19.67
N GLN A 224 -25.16 6.82 20.18
CA GLN A 224 -25.93 6.70 21.43
C GLN A 224 -25.11 7.13 22.65
N LEU A 225 -23.78 7.02 22.56
CA LEU A 225 -22.84 7.40 23.62
C LEU A 225 -22.37 8.87 23.51
N GLY A 226 -22.89 9.64 22.56
CA GLY A 226 -22.49 11.04 22.34
C GLY A 226 -21.24 11.22 21.46
N TYR A 227 -20.66 10.13 20.96
CA TYR A 227 -19.45 10.13 20.12
C TYR A 227 -19.72 9.47 18.75
N PRO A 228 -20.43 10.15 17.81
CA PRO A 228 -20.70 9.58 16.50
C PRO A 228 -19.40 9.23 15.77
N THR A 229 -19.35 8.03 15.16
CA THR A 229 -18.17 7.52 14.45
C THR A 229 -18.46 7.22 12.99
N ALA A 230 -17.49 7.49 12.12
CA ALA A 230 -17.42 6.97 10.77
C ALA A 230 -16.77 5.58 10.80
N ASN A 231 -17.46 4.59 10.24
CA ASN A 231 -16.93 3.23 10.10
C ASN A 231 -16.27 3.09 8.74
N ILE A 232 -14.98 2.77 8.70
CA ILE A 232 -14.20 2.64 7.47
C ILE A 232 -14.04 1.16 7.11
N GLN A 233 -14.45 0.80 5.90
CA GLN A 233 -14.30 -0.54 5.37
C GLN A 233 -12.84 -0.87 5.09
N LEU A 234 -12.26 -1.78 5.86
CA LEU A 234 -10.90 -2.27 5.65
C LEU A 234 -10.84 -3.24 4.47
N LYS A 235 -9.76 -3.17 3.68
CA LYS A 235 -9.52 -4.09 2.55
C LYS A 235 -8.77 -5.35 2.97
N HIS A 236 -8.09 -5.32 4.10
CA HIS A 236 -7.28 -6.42 4.63
C HIS A 236 -7.71 -6.78 6.04
N ASN A 237 -7.69 -8.07 6.33
CA ASN A 237 -8.15 -8.61 7.61
C ASN A 237 -7.08 -8.57 8.73
N LYS A 238 -5.85 -8.16 8.42
CA LYS A 238 -4.74 -8.04 9.38
C LYS A 238 -4.13 -6.64 9.26
N PRO A 239 -4.66 -5.61 9.96
CA PRO A 239 -3.98 -4.31 10.02
C PRO A 239 -2.66 -4.45 10.80
N PRO A 240 -1.62 -3.66 10.46
CA PRO A 240 -0.31 -3.74 11.11
C PRO A 240 -0.28 -3.10 12.51
N LEU A 241 -1.34 -2.41 12.91
CA LEU A 241 -1.47 -1.74 14.21
C LEU A 241 -2.87 -1.99 14.79
N LYS A 242 -3.01 -1.83 16.10
CA LYS A 242 -4.27 -1.91 16.85
C LYS A 242 -4.24 -0.99 18.07
N GLY A 243 -5.38 -0.53 18.51
CA GLY A 243 -5.53 0.38 19.66
C GLY A 243 -6.38 1.60 19.37
N ILE A 244 -6.19 2.63 20.17
CA ILE A 244 -6.86 3.93 20.07
C ILE A 244 -5.81 4.96 19.67
N PHE A 245 -6.16 5.85 18.72
CA PHE A 245 -5.19 6.73 18.07
C PHE A 245 -5.72 8.15 17.89
N ALA A 246 -4.84 9.14 17.98
CA ALA A 246 -5.04 10.46 17.42
C ALA A 246 -4.80 10.41 15.92
N VAL A 247 -5.77 10.84 15.12
CA VAL A 247 -5.78 10.70 13.66
C VAL A 247 -6.22 11.98 12.97
N LYS A 248 -5.85 12.14 11.69
CA LYS A 248 -6.51 13.07 10.77
C LYS A 248 -7.37 12.29 9.78
N PHE A 249 -8.59 12.76 9.61
CA PHE A 249 -9.57 12.23 8.67
C PHE A 249 -9.55 13.09 7.41
N CYS A 250 -9.25 12.49 6.27
CA CYS A 250 -8.97 13.17 5.01
C CYS A 250 -9.85 12.63 3.87
N GLY A 251 -9.99 13.41 2.78
CA GLY A 251 -10.69 12.95 1.56
C GLY A 251 -12.06 13.58 1.34
N LEU A 252 -12.45 14.55 2.16
CA LEU A 252 -13.69 15.31 2.00
C LEU A 252 -13.39 16.71 1.44
N GLY A 253 -13.17 16.79 0.11
CA GLY A 253 -12.94 18.10 -0.55
C GLY A 253 -11.65 18.80 -0.10
N GLY A 254 -10.60 18.05 0.22
CA GLY A 254 -9.30 18.59 0.65
C GLY A 254 -9.20 18.91 2.15
N LEU A 255 -10.25 18.66 2.94
CA LEU A 255 -10.24 18.87 4.38
C LEU A 255 -9.41 17.79 5.09
N GLU A 256 -8.63 18.22 6.09
CA GLU A 256 -7.94 17.37 7.07
C GLU A 256 -8.52 17.66 8.45
N LEU A 257 -9.36 16.78 8.93
CA LEU A 257 -10.10 16.96 10.19
C LEU A 257 -9.48 16.09 11.29
N PRO A 258 -9.13 16.66 12.45
CA PRO A 258 -8.64 15.89 13.57
C PRO A 258 -9.74 15.00 14.16
N GLY A 259 -9.34 13.86 14.72
CA GLY A 259 -10.25 12.89 15.32
C GLY A 259 -9.54 11.88 16.21
N ALA A 260 -10.34 11.06 16.86
CA ALA A 260 -9.91 9.88 17.60
C ALA A 260 -10.40 8.62 16.87
N ALA A 261 -9.51 7.65 16.69
CA ALA A 261 -9.83 6.41 15.99
C ALA A 261 -9.62 5.18 16.87
N SER A 262 -10.52 4.21 16.77
CA SER A 262 -10.37 2.86 17.28
C SER A 262 -10.12 1.91 16.11
N LEU A 263 -9.03 1.14 16.17
CA LEU A 263 -8.72 0.09 15.21
C LEU A 263 -8.47 -1.21 15.95
N GLY A 264 -9.37 -2.17 15.79
CA GLY A 264 -9.26 -3.44 16.48
C GLY A 264 -10.27 -4.48 16.04
N ILE A 265 -10.30 -5.59 16.74
CA ILE A 265 -11.19 -6.72 16.45
C ILE A 265 -12.31 -6.71 17.49
N ARG A 266 -13.53 -6.35 17.08
CA ARG A 266 -14.68 -6.52 17.97
C ARG A 266 -15.02 -8.01 18.11
N PRO A 267 -15.08 -8.54 19.33
CA PRO A 267 -15.50 -9.92 19.57
C PRO A 267 -17.04 -10.06 19.52
N THR A 268 -17.68 -9.57 18.46
CA THR A 268 -19.12 -9.70 18.28
C THR A 268 -19.43 -10.79 17.26
N VAL A 269 -20.50 -11.52 17.48
CA VAL A 269 -21.00 -12.60 16.59
C VAL A 269 -21.24 -12.12 15.16
N LYS A 270 -21.49 -10.82 14.97
CA LYS A 270 -21.78 -10.20 13.65
C LYS A 270 -20.53 -9.91 12.80
N THR A 271 -19.34 -9.73 13.38
CA THR A 271 -18.15 -9.31 12.62
C THR A 271 -17.24 -10.46 12.20
N ASN A 272 -17.52 -11.70 12.60
CA ASN A 272 -16.66 -12.88 12.35
C ASN A 272 -15.18 -12.60 12.65
N GLY A 273 -14.88 -11.78 13.67
CA GLY A 273 -13.51 -11.44 14.06
C GLY A 273 -12.76 -10.53 13.06
N LYS A 274 -13.47 -9.86 12.15
CA LYS A 274 -12.84 -8.89 11.23
C LYS A 274 -12.50 -7.60 11.96
N PRO A 275 -11.34 -7.00 11.66
CA PRO A 275 -10.97 -5.72 12.23
C PRO A 275 -11.91 -4.61 11.73
N THR A 276 -12.18 -3.65 12.61
CA THR A 276 -12.97 -2.46 12.33
C THR A 276 -12.14 -1.21 12.59
N LEU A 277 -12.26 -0.21 11.72
CA LEU A 277 -11.72 1.12 11.92
C LEU A 277 -12.89 2.10 12.09
N GLU A 278 -13.00 2.70 13.27
CA GLU A 278 -14.00 3.67 13.61
C GLU A 278 -13.34 4.99 13.99
N VAL A 279 -13.80 6.07 13.41
CA VAL A 279 -13.22 7.40 13.64
C VAL A 279 -14.30 8.36 14.13
N HIS A 280 -14.11 8.91 15.31
CA HIS A 280 -14.84 10.09 15.79
C HIS A 280 -14.13 11.34 15.31
N VAL A 281 -14.71 12.03 14.33
CA VAL A 281 -14.15 13.25 13.73
C VAL A 281 -14.64 14.47 14.52
N PHE A 282 -13.71 15.31 14.98
CA PHE A 282 -14.05 16.44 15.82
C PHE A 282 -14.74 17.57 15.04
N GLY A 283 -15.83 18.11 15.61
CA GLY A 283 -16.59 19.22 15.01
C GLY A 283 -17.24 18.88 13.66
N PHE A 284 -17.55 17.59 13.40
CA PHE A 284 -18.08 17.13 12.12
C PHE A 284 -19.41 16.38 12.32
N ASP A 285 -20.48 16.81 11.63
CA ASP A 285 -21.83 16.27 11.77
C ASP A 285 -22.52 15.86 10.45
N ARG A 286 -21.81 15.96 9.30
CA ARG A 286 -22.37 15.61 8.00
C ARG A 286 -22.43 14.09 7.77
N GLN A 287 -23.42 13.66 6.94
CA GLN A 287 -23.48 12.28 6.47
C GLN A 287 -22.49 12.08 5.30
N ILE A 288 -21.65 11.06 5.42
CA ILE A 288 -20.57 10.76 4.47
C ILE A 288 -20.54 9.26 4.08
N TYR A 289 -21.67 8.56 4.20
CA TYR A 289 -21.75 7.17 3.79
C TYR A 289 -21.46 7.01 2.28
N GLY A 290 -20.65 6.02 1.95
CA GLY A 290 -20.22 5.76 0.58
C GLY A 290 -18.99 6.55 0.12
N GLU A 291 -18.65 7.64 0.81
CA GLU A 291 -17.45 8.42 0.52
C GLU A 291 -16.19 7.58 0.74
N HIS A 292 -15.18 7.80 -0.11
CA HIS A 292 -13.87 7.20 0.05
C HIS A 292 -12.95 8.16 0.80
N VAL A 293 -12.50 7.73 1.96
CA VAL A 293 -11.74 8.56 2.90
C VAL A 293 -10.38 7.92 3.20
N ARG A 294 -9.46 8.73 3.74
CA ARG A 294 -8.18 8.31 4.27
C ARG A 294 -8.06 8.73 5.73
N VAL A 295 -7.55 7.86 6.56
CA VAL A 295 -7.26 8.10 7.98
C VAL A 295 -5.77 8.04 8.18
N ASP A 296 -5.16 9.16 8.53
CA ASP A 296 -3.73 9.30 8.80
C ASP A 296 -3.49 9.17 10.32
N PHE A 297 -2.65 8.23 10.72
CA PHE A 297 -2.37 7.90 12.11
C PHE A 297 -1.14 8.67 12.61
N TYR A 298 -1.32 9.43 13.70
CA TYR A 298 -0.28 10.30 14.22
C TYR A 298 0.28 9.83 15.56
N HIS A 299 -0.60 9.46 16.51
CA HIS A 299 -0.17 9.09 17.86
C HIS A 299 -1.03 7.96 18.42
N LYS A 300 -0.41 7.00 19.10
CA LYS A 300 -1.12 5.94 19.81
C LYS A 300 -1.47 6.43 21.23
N LEU A 301 -2.75 6.51 21.54
CA LEU A 301 -3.23 6.94 22.85
C LEU A 301 -3.15 5.78 23.85
N ARG A 302 -3.63 4.59 23.46
CA ARG A 302 -3.60 3.40 24.31
C ARG A 302 -3.91 2.12 23.52
N ASP A 303 -3.74 0.97 24.16
CA ASP A 303 -4.26 -0.32 23.65
C ASP A 303 -5.77 -0.45 23.86
N GLU A 304 -6.40 -1.38 23.12
CA GLU A 304 -7.78 -1.79 23.38
C GLU A 304 -7.89 -2.45 24.74
N GLN A 305 -8.99 -2.17 25.45
CA GLN A 305 -9.29 -2.78 26.75
C GLN A 305 -10.77 -3.10 26.86
N LYS A 306 -11.11 -4.06 27.72
CA LYS A 306 -12.49 -4.37 28.08
C LYS A 306 -12.92 -3.49 29.26
N PHE A 307 -14.17 -3.05 29.25
CA PHE A 307 -14.72 -2.22 30.32
C PHE A 307 -15.77 -3.02 31.11
N PRO A 308 -15.85 -2.82 32.43
CA PRO A 308 -16.78 -3.56 33.29
C PRO A 308 -18.26 -3.16 33.05
N ASN A 309 -18.50 -1.95 32.63
CA ASN A 309 -19.82 -1.38 32.37
C ASN A 309 -19.78 -0.26 31.32
N LEU A 310 -20.95 0.26 30.96
CA LEU A 310 -21.10 1.29 29.93
C LEU A 310 -20.53 2.65 30.40
N ASP A 311 -20.69 3.02 31.66
CA ASP A 311 -20.19 4.29 32.19
C ASP A 311 -18.66 4.36 32.11
N ALA A 312 -17.97 3.30 32.50
CA ALA A 312 -16.52 3.18 32.37
C ALA A 312 -16.04 3.27 30.91
N LEU A 313 -16.81 2.72 29.96
CA LEU A 313 -16.55 2.86 28.53
C LEU A 313 -16.70 4.34 28.08
N ILE A 314 -17.79 5.00 28.47
CA ILE A 314 -18.05 6.42 28.13
C ILE A 314 -16.93 7.33 28.67
N GLU A 315 -16.55 7.14 29.93
CA GLU A 315 -15.43 7.88 30.53
C GLU A 315 -14.12 7.67 29.77
N ALA A 316 -13.83 6.42 29.38
CA ALA A 316 -12.61 6.11 28.62
C ALA A 316 -12.63 6.78 27.24
N ILE A 317 -13.77 6.74 26.52
CA ILE A 317 -13.91 7.43 25.23
C ILE A 317 -13.72 8.95 25.44
N GLY A 318 -14.28 9.52 26.50
CA GLY A 318 -14.09 10.93 26.82
C GLY A 318 -12.61 11.30 27.05
N ARG A 319 -11.86 10.46 27.78
CA ARG A 319 -10.40 10.63 27.94
C ARG A 319 -9.69 10.55 26.60
N ASP A 320 -9.95 9.52 25.79
CA ASP A 320 -9.33 9.35 24.48
C ASP A 320 -9.55 10.56 23.55
N VAL A 321 -10.77 11.09 23.53
CA VAL A 321 -11.12 12.29 22.75
C VAL A 321 -10.35 13.51 23.25
N ASN A 322 -10.25 13.71 24.58
CA ASN A 322 -9.51 14.83 25.15
C ASN A 322 -8.02 14.71 24.90
N ASP A 323 -7.45 13.52 25.01
CA ASP A 323 -6.03 13.27 24.74
C ASP A 323 -5.70 13.48 23.26
N ALA A 324 -6.56 13.03 22.34
CA ALA A 324 -6.42 13.33 20.91
C ALA A 324 -6.52 14.84 20.62
N LYS A 325 -7.45 15.56 21.28
CA LYS A 325 -7.57 17.02 21.15
C LYS A 325 -6.32 17.74 21.68
N ARG A 326 -5.76 17.32 22.83
CA ARG A 326 -4.48 17.86 23.35
C ARG A 326 -3.35 17.63 22.37
N TYR A 327 -3.24 16.42 21.81
CA TYR A 327 -2.22 16.10 20.82
C TYR A 327 -2.25 17.06 19.62
N PHE A 328 -3.43 17.47 19.16
CA PHE A 328 -3.59 18.43 18.06
C PHE A 328 -3.66 19.89 18.50
N GLY A 329 -3.46 20.20 19.78
CA GLY A 329 -3.51 21.58 20.30
C GLY A 329 -4.92 22.21 20.29
N LEU A 330 -5.96 21.39 20.30
CA LEU A 330 -7.36 21.83 20.31
C LEU A 330 -7.94 21.95 21.74
N LEU A 331 -7.21 21.51 22.72
CA LEU A 331 -7.52 21.57 24.14
C LEU A 331 -6.22 21.83 24.89
N SER A 332 -6.25 22.83 25.77
CA SER A 332 -5.16 23.16 26.68
C SER A 332 -5.11 22.21 27.89
#